data_1a572bfcc9f4285d51d3b6e15e6e7dd0
#
_entry.id   1a572bfcc9f4285d51d3b6e15e6e7dd0
#
_cell.length_a   1.000
_cell.length_b   1.000
_cell.length_c   1.000
_cell.angle_alpha   90.00
_cell.angle_beta   90.00
_cell.angle_gamma   90.00
#
_symmetry.space_group_name_H-M   'P 1'
#
loop_
_entity.id
_entity.type
_entity.pdbx_description
1 polymer ?
#
loop_
_entity_poly.entity_id
_entity_poly.type
_entity_poly.pdbx_seq_one_letter_code
_entity_poly.pdbx_strand_id
1 'polypeptide(L)'
;MNLLTTYLRLRWTLLLMLCCSVACKRYGEPEWENLGPEAANISILDLHRSIDNRDVIIEQDIVIGGYVTSDDRASNFHRTFTIEDSSGGVEIMAGLYDLHNSYPMGYYVSVNLKGCAVAESNGVMQVGMPAAEYSGYATDYFSARAILDKYVKCYNIKNNITPLQLDVSTLQREHCGRLVNIDSLQNYGQSQWSG
;
A
#
# COMPACT_ATOMS: atom_id res chain seq x y z
N MET A 1 -18.71 -9.69 -59.07
CA MET A 1 -18.31 -9.49 -57.67
C MET A 1 -19.49 -8.76 -56.99
N ASN A 2 -20.25 -9.50 -56.16
CA ASN A 2 -21.61 -9.02 -55.73
C ASN A 2 -21.50 -7.86 -54.73
N LEU A 3 -22.10 -6.72 -55.08
CA LEU A 3 -22.23 -5.54 -54.23
C LEU A 3 -22.76 -5.90 -52.81
N LEU A 4 -23.62 -6.91 -52.71
CA LEU A 4 -24.19 -7.40 -51.46
C LEU A 4 -23.15 -7.98 -50.48
N THR A 5 -22.19 -8.74 -51.01
CA THR A 5 -21.11 -9.30 -50.20
C THR A 5 -20.10 -8.26 -49.70
N THR A 6 -19.89 -7.21 -50.50
CA THR A 6 -19.04 -6.08 -50.11
C THR A 6 -19.71 -5.24 -49.00
N TYR A 7 -21.03 -5.04 -49.12
CA TYR A 7 -21.81 -4.32 -48.10
C TYR A 7 -21.87 -5.07 -46.77
N LEU A 8 -22.02 -6.39 -46.82
CA LEU A 8 -22.00 -7.25 -45.63
C LEU A 8 -20.63 -7.22 -44.92
N ARG A 9 -19.56 -7.33 -45.68
CA ARG A 9 -18.18 -7.25 -45.14
C ARG A 9 -17.90 -5.89 -44.49
N LEU A 10 -18.35 -4.81 -45.11
CA LEU A 10 -18.16 -3.43 -44.57
C LEU A 10 -18.91 -3.25 -43.25
N ARG A 11 -20.15 -3.79 -43.14
CA ARG A 11 -20.91 -3.76 -41.88
C ARG A 11 -20.24 -4.53 -40.74
N TRP A 12 -19.67 -5.71 -41.04
CA TRP A 12 -18.96 -6.52 -40.04
C TRP A 12 -17.64 -5.87 -39.58
N THR A 13 -16.90 -5.22 -40.49
CA THR A 13 -15.69 -4.48 -40.10
C THR A 13 -15.98 -3.24 -39.28
N LEU A 14 -17.08 -2.52 -39.57
CA LEU A 14 -17.54 -1.41 -38.76
C LEU A 14 -17.99 -1.85 -37.35
N LEU A 15 -18.70 -2.97 -37.27
CA LEU A 15 -19.14 -3.56 -35.99
C LEU A 15 -17.92 -3.99 -35.13
N LEU A 16 -16.91 -4.60 -35.74
CA LEU A 16 -15.66 -5.00 -35.07
C LEU A 16 -14.89 -3.76 -34.58
N MET A 17 -14.80 -2.70 -35.37
CA MET A 17 -14.16 -1.44 -34.94
C MET A 17 -14.90 -0.78 -33.77
N LEU A 18 -16.22 -0.84 -33.76
CA LEU A 18 -17.04 -0.28 -32.67
C LEU A 18 -16.87 -1.09 -31.37
N CYS A 19 -16.70 -2.40 -31.43
CA CYS A 19 -16.41 -3.24 -30.25
C CYS A 19 -15.02 -2.97 -29.65
N CYS A 20 -14.03 -2.64 -30.47
CA CYS A 20 -12.68 -2.32 -30.00
C CYS A 20 -12.60 -0.96 -29.28
N SER A 21 -13.47 0.00 -29.63
CA SER A 21 -13.48 1.32 -29.00
C SER A 21 -14.09 1.36 -27.58
N VAL A 22 -14.87 0.33 -27.21
CA VAL A 22 -15.50 0.22 -25.88
C VAL A 22 -14.64 -0.56 -24.87
N ALA A 23 -13.58 -1.23 -25.34
CA ALA A 23 -12.75 -2.11 -24.51
C ALA A 23 -11.60 -1.42 -23.78
N CYS A 24 -11.36 -0.13 -24.01
CA CYS A 24 -10.38 0.60 -23.23
C CYS A 24 -11.00 1.04 -21.89
N LYS A 25 -11.04 0.13 -20.92
CA LYS A 25 -11.03 0.56 -19.53
C LYS A 25 -9.73 1.34 -19.33
N ARG A 26 -9.83 2.56 -18.83
CA ARG A 26 -8.67 3.33 -18.38
C ARG A 26 -7.95 2.51 -17.32
N TYR A 27 -6.88 1.85 -17.72
CA TYR A 27 -5.93 1.30 -16.78
C TYR A 27 -5.26 2.47 -16.07
N GLY A 28 -5.43 2.58 -14.76
CA GLY A 28 -4.64 3.50 -13.95
C GLY A 28 -5.39 4.46 -13.03
N GLU A 29 -6.72 4.49 -13.04
CA GLU A 29 -7.44 5.21 -11.96
C GLU A 29 -7.78 4.22 -10.84
N PRO A 30 -7.45 4.53 -9.57
CA PRO A 30 -7.85 3.70 -8.44
C PRO A 30 -9.37 3.53 -8.41
N GLU A 31 -9.85 2.33 -8.09
CA GLU A 31 -11.26 2.13 -7.78
C GLU A 31 -11.52 2.71 -6.38
N TRP A 32 -12.13 3.88 -6.34
CA TRP A 32 -12.45 4.56 -5.08
C TRP A 32 -13.68 3.94 -4.44
N GLU A 33 -13.58 3.61 -3.16
CA GLU A 33 -14.76 3.28 -2.37
C GLU A 33 -15.64 4.55 -2.24
N ASN A 34 -16.87 4.49 -2.75
CA ASN A 34 -17.85 5.58 -2.68
C ASN A 34 -18.53 5.67 -1.30
N LEU A 35 -18.29 4.69 -0.44
CA LEU A 35 -18.71 4.71 0.96
C LEU A 35 -17.73 5.53 1.77
N GLY A 36 -18.18 6.13 2.85
CA GLY A 36 -17.27 6.77 3.81
C GLY A 36 -16.22 5.76 4.31
N PRO A 37 -15.05 6.23 4.75
CA PRO A 37 -14.00 5.34 5.20
C PRO A 37 -14.49 4.48 6.38
N GLU A 38 -14.12 3.21 6.38
CA GLU A 38 -14.27 2.37 7.55
C GLU A 38 -13.48 3.02 8.69
N ALA A 39 -14.15 3.28 9.80
CA ALA A 39 -13.54 4.00 10.90
C ALA A 39 -12.46 3.14 11.57
N ALA A 40 -11.24 3.67 11.64
CA ALA A 40 -10.19 3.06 12.44
C ALA A 40 -10.64 3.02 13.91
N ASN A 41 -10.51 1.86 14.55
CA ASN A 41 -10.89 1.63 15.93
C ASN A 41 -9.71 1.52 16.89
N ILE A 42 -8.49 1.57 16.35
CA ILE A 42 -7.23 1.64 17.10
C ILE A 42 -6.24 2.53 16.34
N SER A 43 -5.38 3.23 17.06
CA SER A 43 -4.26 3.95 16.45
C SER A 43 -3.12 3.02 16.05
N ILE A 44 -2.29 3.43 15.08
CA ILE A 44 -1.12 2.63 14.66
C ILE A 44 -0.15 2.42 15.84
N LEU A 45 0.06 3.44 16.67
CA LEU A 45 0.92 3.31 17.85
C LEU A 45 0.34 2.35 18.89
N ASP A 46 -0.97 2.38 19.13
CA ASP A 46 -1.59 1.47 20.09
C ASP A 46 -1.60 0.03 19.57
N LEU A 47 -1.77 -0.17 18.27
CA LEU A 47 -1.55 -1.48 17.66
C LEU A 47 -0.13 -1.95 17.92
N HIS A 48 0.88 -1.11 17.64
CA HIS A 48 2.28 -1.46 17.89
C HIS A 48 2.56 -1.84 19.35
N ARG A 49 2.01 -1.07 20.29
CA ARG A 49 2.10 -1.38 21.73
C ARG A 49 1.40 -2.69 22.10
N SER A 50 0.28 -3.00 21.45
CA SER A 50 -0.51 -4.20 21.76
C SER A 50 0.20 -5.50 21.38
N ILE A 51 1.00 -5.48 20.33
CA ILE A 51 1.78 -6.65 19.91
C ILE A 51 3.05 -6.85 20.74
N ASP A 52 3.57 -5.80 21.40
CA ASP A 52 4.73 -5.85 22.30
C ASP A 52 5.93 -6.58 21.68
N ASN A 53 6.27 -6.23 20.44
CA ASN A 53 7.34 -6.84 19.63
C ASN A 53 7.18 -8.35 19.37
N ARG A 54 5.98 -8.90 19.49
CA ARG A 54 5.67 -10.28 19.15
C ARG A 54 5.01 -10.35 17.79
N ASP A 55 5.22 -11.46 17.11
CA ASP A 55 4.47 -11.79 15.90
C ASP A 55 3.09 -12.28 16.30
N VAL A 56 2.05 -11.64 15.82
CA VAL A 56 0.67 -11.89 16.24
C VAL A 56 -0.23 -12.05 15.03
N ILE A 57 -1.09 -13.08 15.03
CA ILE A 57 -2.23 -13.14 14.11
C ILE A 57 -3.41 -12.46 14.81
N ILE A 58 -4.00 -11.48 14.16
CA ILE A 58 -5.11 -10.70 14.70
C ILE A 58 -6.42 -11.48 14.51
N GLU A 59 -7.06 -11.84 15.60
CA GLU A 59 -8.36 -12.53 15.59
C GLU A 59 -9.55 -11.56 15.75
N GLN A 60 -9.30 -10.42 16.35
CA GLN A 60 -10.29 -9.40 16.65
C GLN A 60 -10.63 -8.55 15.40
N ASP A 61 -11.80 -7.92 15.42
CA ASP A 61 -12.20 -6.95 14.40
C ASP A 61 -11.48 -5.60 14.66
N ILE A 62 -10.23 -5.54 14.26
CA ILE A 62 -9.36 -4.37 14.37
C ILE A 62 -9.23 -3.73 12.99
N VAL A 63 -9.46 -2.42 12.94
CA VAL A 63 -9.27 -1.58 11.75
C VAL A 63 -8.31 -0.46 12.09
N ILE A 64 -7.25 -0.35 11.32
CA ILE A 64 -6.36 0.81 11.32
C ILE A 64 -6.62 1.67 10.09
N GLY A 65 -6.24 2.93 10.16
CA GLY A 65 -6.36 3.85 9.03
C GLY A 65 -5.25 4.88 9.04
N GLY A 66 -4.85 5.30 7.86
CA GLY A 66 -3.79 6.29 7.70
C GLY A 66 -3.68 6.78 6.26
N TYR A 67 -2.81 7.74 6.06
CA TYR A 67 -2.51 8.26 4.73
C TYR A 67 -1.27 7.56 4.17
N VAL A 68 -1.29 7.24 2.88
CA VAL A 68 -0.14 6.66 2.20
C VAL A 68 1.02 7.65 2.18
N THR A 69 2.18 7.23 2.65
CA THR A 69 3.39 8.07 2.76
C THR A 69 4.55 7.57 1.92
N SER A 70 4.39 6.45 1.22
CA SER A 70 5.41 5.87 0.32
C SER A 70 5.03 6.02 -1.15
N ASP A 71 6.04 5.91 -2.03
CA ASP A 71 5.88 5.91 -3.47
C ASP A 71 6.88 4.92 -4.09
N ASP A 72 6.39 3.93 -4.81
CA ASP A 72 7.20 2.85 -5.40
C ASP A 72 7.71 3.14 -6.82
N ARG A 73 7.44 4.33 -7.38
CA ARG A 73 7.88 4.72 -8.74
C ARG A 73 9.40 4.72 -8.92
N ALA A 74 10.14 4.99 -7.87
CA ALA A 74 11.60 4.95 -7.87
C ALA A 74 12.19 3.58 -7.50
N SER A 75 11.36 2.54 -7.39
CA SER A 75 11.75 1.16 -7.01
C SER A 75 12.41 1.05 -5.63
N ASN A 76 12.18 2.02 -4.75
CA ASN A 76 12.68 2.05 -3.37
C ASN A 76 11.77 1.31 -2.38
N PHE A 77 10.53 1.00 -2.77
CA PHE A 77 9.61 0.13 -2.05
C PHE A 77 9.31 -1.10 -2.90
N HIS A 78 9.61 -2.28 -2.37
CA HIS A 78 9.46 -3.52 -3.13
C HIS A 78 8.18 -4.25 -2.74
N ARG A 79 7.12 -4.05 -3.52
CA ARG A 79 5.81 -4.70 -3.34
C ARG A 79 5.12 -4.37 -2.02
N THR A 80 5.53 -3.29 -1.38
CA THR A 80 4.98 -2.79 -0.13
C THR A 80 4.63 -1.30 -0.26
N PHE A 81 3.80 -0.81 0.63
CA PHE A 81 3.60 0.62 0.83
C PHE A 81 3.38 0.91 2.31
N THR A 82 3.61 2.16 2.71
CA THR A 82 3.44 2.60 4.09
C THR A 82 2.22 3.50 4.23
N ILE A 83 1.53 3.37 5.36
CA ILE A 83 0.51 4.31 5.80
C ILE A 83 0.89 4.87 7.16
N GLU A 84 0.50 6.12 7.39
CA GLU A 84 0.70 6.80 8.67
C GLU A 84 -0.59 7.44 9.16
N ASP A 85 -0.82 7.37 10.46
CA ASP A 85 -1.73 8.25 11.20
C ASP A 85 -0.94 9.29 12.01
N SER A 86 -1.61 10.04 12.87
CA SER A 86 -0.94 11.03 13.73
C SER A 86 0.01 10.39 14.74
N SER A 87 -0.12 9.11 15.02
CA SER A 87 0.55 8.39 16.11
C SER A 87 1.74 7.55 15.64
N GLY A 88 1.70 6.98 14.43
CA GLY A 88 2.73 6.05 13.96
C GLY A 88 2.62 5.73 12.48
N GLY A 89 3.53 4.88 12.01
CA GLY A 89 3.56 4.35 10.65
C GLY A 89 3.61 2.83 10.62
N VAL A 90 3.11 2.24 9.54
CA VAL A 90 3.09 0.79 9.33
C VAL A 90 3.27 0.44 7.86
N GLU A 91 4.02 -0.60 7.58
CA GLU A 91 4.23 -1.13 6.24
C GLU A 91 3.19 -2.20 5.91
N ILE A 92 2.55 -2.07 4.75
CA ILE A 92 1.58 -3.04 4.23
C ILE A 92 2.26 -3.92 3.20
N MET A 93 2.28 -5.22 3.44
CA MET A 93 2.90 -6.25 2.61
C MET A 93 2.01 -6.61 1.41
N ALA A 94 1.77 -5.65 0.52
CA ALA A 94 0.77 -5.75 -0.54
C ALA A 94 1.04 -6.86 -1.56
N GLY A 95 2.31 -7.14 -1.87
CA GLY A 95 2.71 -8.22 -2.76
C GLY A 95 2.55 -7.90 -4.26
N LEU A 96 2.21 -6.68 -4.62
CA LEU A 96 1.96 -6.20 -5.98
C LEU A 96 2.98 -5.14 -6.37
N TYR A 97 3.14 -4.95 -7.68
CA TYR A 97 3.94 -3.85 -8.25
C TYR A 97 3.05 -2.67 -8.64
N ASP A 98 3.66 -1.53 -8.89
CA ASP A 98 3.01 -0.29 -9.31
C ASP A 98 1.89 0.15 -8.35
N LEU A 99 2.17 0.01 -7.05
CA LEU A 99 1.23 0.31 -5.96
C LEU A 99 0.79 1.77 -5.96
N HIS A 100 1.64 2.68 -6.42
CA HIS A 100 1.31 4.10 -6.58
C HIS A 100 0.07 4.37 -7.45
N ASN A 101 -0.31 3.44 -8.35
CA ASN A 101 -1.52 3.55 -9.15
C ASN A 101 -2.79 3.23 -8.36
N SER A 102 -2.70 2.40 -7.33
CA SER A 102 -3.84 1.93 -6.54
C SER A 102 -3.91 2.56 -5.16
N TYR A 103 -2.75 2.88 -4.61
CA TYR A 103 -2.57 3.49 -3.29
C TYR A 103 -1.66 4.71 -3.43
N PRO A 104 -2.13 5.81 -4.08
CA PRO A 104 -1.28 6.97 -4.33
C PRO A 104 -0.94 7.68 -3.02
N MET A 105 0.28 8.24 -2.96
CA MET A 105 0.73 9.03 -1.82
C MET A 105 -0.25 10.16 -1.48
N GLY A 106 -0.56 10.30 -0.20
CA GLY A 106 -1.49 11.27 0.33
C GLY A 106 -2.95 10.85 0.39
N TYR A 107 -3.31 9.67 -0.12
CA TYR A 107 -4.68 9.18 -0.03
C TYR A 107 -4.89 8.34 1.23
N TYR A 108 -6.10 8.42 1.79
CA TYR A 108 -6.47 7.68 2.99
C TYR A 108 -6.76 6.21 2.66
N VAL A 109 -6.24 5.35 3.51
CA VAL A 109 -6.42 3.89 3.42
C VAL A 109 -6.90 3.38 4.77
N SER A 110 -7.90 2.48 4.77
CA SER A 110 -8.23 1.64 5.93
C SER A 110 -7.75 0.21 5.70
N VAL A 111 -7.35 -0.45 6.78
CA VAL A 111 -6.91 -1.84 6.75
C VAL A 111 -7.63 -2.61 7.85
N ASN A 112 -8.42 -3.61 7.45
CA ASN A 112 -9.02 -4.56 8.38
C ASN A 112 -8.00 -5.66 8.68
N LEU A 113 -7.63 -5.79 9.94
CA LEU A 113 -6.55 -6.66 10.37
C LEU A 113 -6.99 -8.09 10.71
N LYS A 114 -8.29 -8.38 10.74
CA LYS A 114 -8.78 -9.70 11.13
C LYS A 114 -8.27 -10.80 10.20
N GLY A 115 -7.50 -11.72 10.75
CA GLY A 115 -6.83 -12.80 10.01
C GLY A 115 -5.48 -12.40 9.42
N CYS A 116 -5.06 -11.14 9.55
CA CYS A 116 -3.73 -10.71 9.16
C CYS A 116 -2.69 -11.07 10.24
N ALA A 117 -1.46 -11.24 9.80
CA ALA A 117 -0.31 -11.26 10.70
C ALA A 117 0.25 -9.84 10.83
N VAL A 118 0.60 -9.48 12.06
CA VAL A 118 1.31 -8.24 12.39
C VAL A 118 2.62 -8.64 13.07
N ALA A 119 3.72 -8.13 12.56
CA ALA A 119 5.05 -8.43 13.07
C ALA A 119 5.96 -7.20 12.94
N GLU A 120 7.12 -7.28 13.53
CA GLU A 120 8.14 -6.26 13.35
C GLU A 120 9.34 -6.81 12.58
N SER A 121 9.78 -6.08 11.58
CA SER A 121 10.98 -6.36 10.82
C SER A 121 11.90 -5.14 10.83
N ASN A 122 13.09 -5.30 11.40
CA ASN A 122 14.10 -4.23 11.52
C ASN A 122 13.55 -2.91 12.13
N GLY A 123 12.66 -3.02 13.11
CA GLY A 123 12.04 -1.88 13.78
C GLY A 123 10.79 -1.34 13.10
N VAL A 124 10.45 -1.80 11.90
CA VAL A 124 9.25 -1.40 11.18
C VAL A 124 8.14 -2.42 11.40
N MET A 125 6.99 -1.97 11.87
CA MET A 125 5.80 -2.80 11.98
C MET A 125 5.26 -3.12 10.57
N GLN A 126 5.02 -4.40 10.31
CA GLN A 126 4.50 -4.91 9.05
C GLN A 126 3.15 -5.58 9.25
N VAL A 127 2.24 -5.36 8.29
CA VAL A 127 0.95 -6.05 8.19
C VAL A 127 0.91 -6.83 6.89
N GLY A 128 0.60 -8.11 6.99
CA GLY A 128 0.50 -9.00 5.85
C GLY A 128 -0.35 -10.23 6.15
N MET A 129 -0.24 -11.24 5.32
CA MET A 129 -0.81 -12.55 5.60
C MET A 129 0.11 -13.35 6.54
N PRO A 130 -0.43 -14.30 7.31
CA PRO A 130 0.41 -15.23 8.06
C PRO A 130 1.36 -15.98 7.11
N ALA A 131 2.65 -15.96 7.42
CA ALA A 131 3.63 -16.67 6.64
C ALA A 131 3.58 -18.18 6.91
N ALA A 132 4.09 -18.98 5.97
CA ALA A 132 4.21 -20.42 6.17
C ALA A 132 5.19 -20.71 7.31
N GLU A 133 4.88 -21.68 8.17
CA GLU A 133 5.65 -22.03 9.37
C GLU A 133 7.14 -22.28 9.10
N TYR A 134 7.47 -22.80 7.93
CA TYR A 134 8.85 -23.10 7.53
C TYR A 134 9.58 -21.93 6.85
N SER A 135 8.92 -20.78 6.63
CA SER A 135 9.51 -19.66 5.89
C SER A 135 10.57 -18.89 6.68
N GLY A 136 10.52 -18.96 8.00
CA GLY A 136 11.35 -18.15 8.89
C GLY A 136 10.90 -16.68 9.01
N TYR A 137 9.76 -16.33 8.41
CA TYR A 137 9.14 -14.99 8.50
C TYR A 137 7.81 -15.09 9.24
N ALA A 138 7.41 -14.02 9.91
CA ALA A 138 6.13 -13.92 10.57
C ALA A 138 5.00 -13.47 9.64
N THR A 139 5.33 -12.57 8.69
CA THR A 139 4.41 -12.02 7.71
C THR A 139 4.78 -12.43 6.30
N ASP A 140 3.77 -12.60 5.44
CA ASP A 140 3.91 -12.78 4.01
C ASP A 140 3.05 -11.76 3.26
N TYR A 141 3.27 -11.64 1.97
CA TYR A 141 2.49 -10.75 1.11
C TYR A 141 1.03 -11.19 0.98
N PHE A 142 0.13 -10.22 0.74
CA PHE A 142 -1.23 -10.55 0.30
C PHE A 142 -1.26 -11.26 -1.05
N SER A 143 -0.20 -11.13 -1.85
CA SER A 143 0.14 -11.90 -3.06
C SER A 143 -0.80 -11.78 -4.26
N ALA A 144 -2.05 -11.38 -4.08
CA ALA A 144 -3.01 -11.20 -5.15
C ALA A 144 -3.94 -10.01 -4.87
N ARG A 145 -4.29 -9.27 -5.93
CA ARG A 145 -5.18 -8.10 -5.85
C ARG A 145 -6.49 -8.42 -5.16
N ALA A 146 -7.14 -9.51 -5.53
CA ALA A 146 -8.42 -9.91 -4.95
C ALA A 146 -8.34 -10.26 -3.45
N ILE A 147 -7.16 -10.66 -2.96
CA ILE A 147 -6.93 -10.88 -1.54
C ILE A 147 -6.71 -9.54 -0.85
N LEU A 148 -5.80 -8.70 -1.38
CA LEU A 148 -5.50 -7.39 -0.83
C LEU A 148 -6.77 -6.53 -0.68
N ASP A 149 -7.64 -6.50 -1.70
CA ASP A 149 -8.87 -5.69 -1.71
C ASP A 149 -9.91 -6.11 -0.66
N LYS A 150 -9.78 -7.29 -0.04
CA LYS A 150 -10.63 -7.69 1.09
C LYS A 150 -10.23 -7.00 2.40
N TYR A 151 -8.97 -6.67 2.53
CA TYR A 151 -8.39 -6.14 3.76
C TYR A 151 -8.08 -4.65 3.67
N VAL A 152 -7.71 -4.18 2.49
CA VAL A 152 -7.20 -2.83 2.26
C VAL A 152 -8.12 -2.05 1.34
N LYS A 153 -8.62 -0.92 1.81
CA LYS A 153 -9.52 -0.02 1.07
C LYS A 153 -8.87 1.35 0.93
N CYS A 154 -8.78 1.83 -0.31
CA CYS A 154 -8.33 3.19 -0.60
C CYS A 154 -9.53 4.11 -0.85
N TYR A 155 -9.52 5.30 -0.27
CA TYR A 155 -10.62 6.26 -0.36
C TYR A 155 -10.19 7.53 -1.06
N ASN A 156 -11.11 8.18 -1.76
CA ASN A 156 -10.86 9.48 -2.39
C ASN A 156 -10.83 10.63 -1.35
N ILE A 157 -10.06 10.41 -0.29
CA ILE A 157 -9.81 11.40 0.77
C ILE A 157 -8.31 11.67 0.76
N LYS A 158 -7.94 12.90 0.42
CA LYS A 158 -6.55 13.28 0.23
C LYS A 158 -6.09 14.29 1.28
N ASN A 159 -4.87 14.10 1.76
CA ASN A 159 -4.17 15.04 2.61
C ASN A 159 -2.78 15.36 2.04
N ASN A 160 -2.27 16.54 2.34
CA ASN A 160 -0.88 16.87 2.02
C ASN A 160 0.04 16.17 3.02
N ILE A 161 0.93 15.35 2.51
CA ILE A 161 1.91 14.65 3.34
C ILE A 161 3.08 15.59 3.63
N THR A 162 3.30 15.84 4.90
CA THR A 162 4.45 16.63 5.37
C THR A 162 5.33 15.72 6.23
N PRO A 163 6.59 15.49 5.85
CA PRO A 163 7.51 14.69 6.64
C PRO A 163 7.67 15.25 8.06
N LEU A 164 7.75 14.38 9.05
CA LEU A 164 8.04 14.76 10.41
C LEU A 164 9.48 15.28 10.51
N GLN A 165 9.65 16.51 10.95
CA GLN A 165 10.99 17.10 11.13
C GLN A 165 11.62 16.54 12.41
N LEU A 166 12.74 15.87 12.30
CA LEU A 166 13.45 15.27 13.44
C LEU A 166 14.93 15.63 13.40
N ASP A 167 15.51 15.70 14.58
CA ASP A 167 16.95 15.68 14.78
C ASP A 167 17.42 14.25 15.04
N VAL A 168 18.63 13.89 14.61
CA VAL A 168 19.22 12.55 14.82
C VAL A 168 19.20 12.16 16.30
N SER A 169 19.44 13.13 17.20
CA SER A 169 19.45 12.90 18.65
C SER A 169 18.06 12.58 19.25
N THR A 170 16.99 12.90 18.51
CA THR A 170 15.59 12.68 18.94
C THR A 170 14.97 11.45 18.29
N LEU A 171 15.71 10.74 17.43
CA LEU A 171 15.21 9.52 16.81
C LEU A 171 14.90 8.46 17.86
N GLN A 172 13.68 7.92 17.77
CA GLN A 172 13.17 6.87 18.65
C GLN A 172 12.52 5.77 17.82
N ARG A 173 12.31 4.61 18.43
CA ARG A 173 11.70 3.45 17.77
C ARG A 173 10.28 3.75 17.24
N GLU A 174 9.53 4.60 17.89
CA GLU A 174 8.19 5.04 17.47
C GLU A 174 8.19 5.83 16.15
N HIS A 175 9.35 6.27 15.68
CA HIS A 175 9.49 6.92 14.38
C HIS A 175 9.74 5.93 13.24
N CYS A 176 9.98 4.64 13.53
CA CYS A 176 10.11 3.62 12.51
C CYS A 176 8.82 3.47 11.72
N GLY A 177 8.93 3.31 10.40
CA GLY A 177 7.78 3.25 9.50
C GLY A 177 7.16 4.61 9.16
N ARG A 178 7.66 5.72 9.72
CA ARG A 178 7.18 7.08 9.42
C ARG A 178 8.03 7.78 8.37
N LEU A 179 7.40 8.68 7.62
CA LEU A 179 8.10 9.60 6.73
C LEU A 179 8.70 10.73 7.54
N VAL A 180 10.03 10.77 7.61
CA VAL A 180 10.76 11.77 8.38
C VAL A 180 11.68 12.60 7.48
N ASN A 181 11.93 13.83 7.88
CA ASN A 181 12.99 14.68 7.33
C ASN A 181 14.02 14.96 8.42
N ILE A 182 15.28 14.69 8.12
CA ILE A 182 16.40 14.92 9.02
C ILE A 182 17.37 15.82 8.28
N ASP A 183 17.51 17.05 8.78
CA ASP A 183 18.39 18.04 8.19
C ASP A 183 19.85 17.85 8.65
N SER A 184 20.77 18.34 7.83
CA SER A 184 22.19 18.48 8.19
C SER A 184 22.91 17.17 8.48
N LEU A 185 22.54 16.06 7.81
CA LEU A 185 23.30 14.82 7.87
C LEU A 185 24.62 14.97 7.11
N GLN A 186 25.73 14.67 7.78
CA GLN A 186 27.05 14.59 7.15
C GLN A 186 27.55 13.15 7.19
N ASN A 187 27.93 12.61 6.03
CA ASN A 187 28.63 11.33 5.99
C ASN A 187 30.05 11.50 6.56
N TYR A 188 30.30 10.87 7.70
CA TYR A 188 31.62 10.95 8.36
C TYR A 188 32.33 9.61 8.19
N GLY A 189 33.34 9.58 7.30
CA GLY A 189 34.41 8.60 7.37
C GLY A 189 34.46 7.46 6.37
N GLN A 190 33.64 7.41 5.34
CA GLN A 190 33.87 6.50 4.20
C GLN A 190 33.60 7.17 2.85
N SER A 191 34.57 7.04 1.94
CA SER A 191 34.47 7.60 0.57
C SER A 191 33.65 6.76 -0.40
N GLN A 192 33.14 5.61 0.03
CA GLN A 192 32.31 4.72 -0.80
C GLN A 192 31.12 4.22 -0.02
N TRP A 193 29.94 4.37 -0.61
CA TRP A 193 28.74 3.67 -0.21
C TRP A 193 28.79 2.27 -0.82
N SER A 194 28.99 1.24 0.01
CA SER A 194 28.76 -0.14 -0.40
C SER A 194 27.30 -0.46 -0.11
N GLY A 195 26.46 -0.53 -1.17
CA GLY A 195 25.16 -1.16 -1.11
C GLY A 195 25.32 -2.67 -1.25
#